data_41bd163c641b0dc9a2fa83aece163ab9
#
_entry.id   41bd163c641b0dc9a2fa83aece163ab9
#
_cell.length_a   1.000
_cell.length_b   1.000
_cell.length_c   1.000
_cell.angle_alpha   90.00
_cell.angle_beta   90.00
_cell.angle_gamma   90.00
#
_symmetry.space_group_name_H-M   'P 1'
#
loop_
_entity.id
_entity.type
_entity.pdbx_description
1 polymer ?
#
loop_
_entity_poly.entity_id
_entity_poly.type
_entity_poly.pdbx_seq_one_letter_code
_entity_poly.pdbx_strand_id
1 'polypeptide(L)'
;HFLETEAEPATNMGKPMREHITASTIHDIHKVLRCAFNLAVRWEYISKNPFLNATLPEHHEKERVILEPEQILKVLEFTNRPEYYDYYLIHCAILIAIGCTVRGGEIGGLQWDKINFEKQIIHFDRAIDRVSKKNMDMPKMNILFKFPNLYPGTKTMIVLKQPKSDDTIRNVDVPQSVLNALLVLKEMQDKLKKELGPDGYMDYNLTICQANGRPIMTEHLNKRFKEILTEMNDPDMDPQEIVFHSLRHTSATTKLLMSGGDYNSVMQAGGWSNLEMLTRRYGKHSFASEREKLAGKMDDFLDGKGISEPQKNDKDEANSAEQVLQQLMKSNPELLIEFARS
;
A
#
# COMPACT_ATOMS: atom_id res chain seq x y z
N HIS A 1 -1.23 33.48 8.61
CA HIS A 1 -0.06 34.03 9.28
C HIS A 1 0.25 33.26 10.58
N PHE A 2 -0.65 33.25 11.59
CA PHE A 2 -0.41 32.51 12.85
C PHE A 2 0.00 31.04 12.64
N LEU A 3 -0.70 30.29 11.78
CA LEU A 3 -0.38 28.89 11.51
C LEU A 3 0.97 28.70 10.79
N GLU A 4 1.46 29.72 10.10
CA GLU A 4 2.72 29.67 9.36
C GLU A 4 3.92 30.01 10.25
N THR A 5 3.73 30.90 11.22
CA THR A 5 4.83 31.54 11.96
C THR A 5 4.85 31.21 13.45
N GLU A 6 3.69 31.02 14.07
CA GLU A 6 3.55 30.96 15.53
C GLU A 6 3.01 29.62 16.04
N ALA A 7 2.30 28.86 15.18
CA ALA A 7 1.74 27.58 15.59
C ALA A 7 2.83 26.51 15.75
N GLU A 8 2.83 25.85 16.89
CA GLU A 8 3.79 24.80 17.18
C GLU A 8 3.56 23.55 16.29
N PRO A 9 4.59 23.00 15.68
CA PRO A 9 4.50 21.77 14.92
C PRO A 9 4.28 20.55 15.83
N ALA A 10 3.86 19.44 15.24
CA ALA A 10 3.74 18.18 15.96
C ALA A 10 5.06 17.76 16.59
N THR A 11 4.98 17.23 17.81
CA THR A 11 6.16 16.77 18.56
C THR A 11 6.27 15.24 18.56
N ASN A 12 7.50 14.74 18.57
CA ASN A 12 7.81 13.35 18.86
C ASN A 12 8.69 13.27 20.12
N MET A 13 8.24 12.53 21.13
CA MET A 13 8.90 12.46 22.46
C MET A 13 9.20 13.83 23.08
N GLY A 14 8.28 14.80 22.89
CA GLY A 14 8.43 16.16 23.43
C GLY A 14 9.35 17.08 22.62
N LYS A 15 9.93 16.61 21.52
CA LYS A 15 10.73 17.44 20.61
C LYS A 15 9.94 17.77 19.35
N PRO A 16 9.94 19.03 18.87
CA PRO A 16 9.27 19.38 17.62
C PRO A 16 9.91 18.60 16.46
N MET A 17 9.07 18.02 15.62
CA MET A 17 9.55 17.26 14.44
C MET A 17 10.04 18.18 13.31
N ARG A 18 9.63 19.45 13.32
CA ARG A 18 9.99 20.47 12.32
C ARG A 18 9.96 21.84 12.99
N GLU A 19 10.56 22.81 12.36
CA GLU A 19 10.57 24.20 12.84
C GLU A 19 9.19 24.84 12.74
N HIS A 20 8.46 24.58 11.66
CA HIS A 20 7.14 25.14 11.40
C HIS A 20 6.13 24.09 10.94
N ILE A 21 4.84 24.41 11.04
CA ILE A 21 3.76 23.60 10.45
C ILE A 21 3.85 23.66 8.92
N THR A 22 3.68 22.51 8.27
CA THR A 22 3.76 22.44 6.79
C THR A 22 2.52 23.05 6.14
N ALA A 23 2.67 23.58 4.92
CA ALA A 23 1.57 24.07 4.10
C ALA A 23 0.45 23.03 3.96
N SER A 24 0.78 21.73 3.76
CA SER A 24 -0.19 20.64 3.74
C SER A 24 -1.04 20.57 5.01
N THR A 25 -0.41 20.67 6.19
CA THR A 25 -1.12 20.65 7.47
C THR A 25 -2.03 21.87 7.62
N ILE A 26 -1.57 23.05 7.18
CA ILE A 26 -2.38 24.27 7.18
C ILE A 26 -3.62 24.11 6.30
N HIS A 27 -3.46 23.54 5.09
CA HIS A 27 -4.58 23.23 4.19
C HIS A 27 -5.58 22.25 4.82
N ASP A 28 -5.11 21.23 5.55
CA ASP A 28 -6.00 20.26 6.20
C ASP A 28 -6.76 20.90 7.39
N ILE A 29 -6.10 21.71 8.20
CA ILE A 29 -6.76 22.50 9.25
C ILE A 29 -7.82 23.43 8.64
N HIS A 30 -7.48 24.14 7.56
CA HIS A 30 -8.41 25.02 6.86
C HIS A 30 -9.64 24.25 6.33
N LYS A 31 -9.46 23.05 5.74
CA LYS A 31 -10.59 22.22 5.28
C LYS A 31 -11.56 21.90 6.42
N VAL A 32 -11.03 21.49 7.58
CA VAL A 32 -11.85 21.16 8.76
C VAL A 32 -12.60 22.40 9.26
N LEU A 33 -11.91 23.52 9.43
CA LEU A 33 -12.51 24.78 9.88
C LEU A 33 -13.55 25.28 8.88
N ARG A 34 -13.24 25.26 7.59
CA ARG A 34 -14.20 25.67 6.54
C ARG A 34 -15.48 24.84 6.60
N CYS A 35 -15.39 23.53 6.79
CA CYS A 35 -16.57 22.67 6.95
C CYS A 35 -17.36 23.01 8.22
N ALA A 36 -16.69 23.20 9.36
CA ALA A 36 -17.35 23.56 10.63
C ALA A 36 -18.08 24.90 10.52
N PHE A 37 -17.44 25.90 9.94
CA PHE A 37 -18.04 27.24 9.76
C PHE A 37 -19.15 27.27 8.68
N ASN A 38 -19.12 26.38 7.67
CA ASN A 38 -20.26 26.18 6.77
C ASN A 38 -21.49 25.63 7.53
N LEU A 39 -21.28 24.71 8.50
CA LEU A 39 -22.36 24.26 9.37
C LEU A 39 -22.89 25.37 10.26
N ALA A 40 -22.01 26.20 10.83
CA ALA A 40 -22.42 27.35 11.63
C ALA A 40 -23.25 28.37 10.85
N VAL A 41 -22.94 28.60 9.57
CA VAL A 41 -23.79 29.40 8.66
C VAL A 41 -25.15 28.71 8.43
N ARG A 42 -25.15 27.41 8.16
CA ARG A 42 -26.39 26.62 7.95
C ARG A 42 -27.30 26.62 9.18
N TRP A 43 -26.69 26.67 10.37
CA TRP A 43 -27.44 26.72 11.64
C TRP A 43 -27.71 28.15 12.11
N GLU A 44 -27.44 29.16 11.26
CA GLU A 44 -27.68 30.58 11.51
C GLU A 44 -26.93 31.16 12.72
N TYR A 45 -25.85 30.50 13.18
CA TYR A 45 -24.99 31.03 14.24
C TYR A 45 -24.12 32.21 13.77
N ILE A 46 -23.81 32.24 12.47
CA ILE A 46 -23.06 33.31 11.80
C ILE A 46 -23.64 33.56 10.41
N SER A 47 -23.54 34.78 9.91
CA SER A 47 -24.08 35.15 8.60
C SER A 47 -23.17 34.77 7.42
N LYS A 48 -21.85 34.62 7.65
CA LYS A 48 -20.87 34.35 6.61
C LYS A 48 -19.72 33.50 7.17
N ASN A 49 -19.25 32.56 6.38
CA ASN A 49 -18.07 31.78 6.73
C ASN A 49 -16.77 32.60 6.49
N PRO A 50 -15.98 32.92 7.54
CA PRO A 50 -14.75 33.70 7.40
C PRO A 50 -13.64 32.98 6.64
N PHE A 51 -13.70 31.65 6.52
CA PHE A 51 -12.67 30.85 5.84
C PHE A 51 -12.86 30.76 4.31
N LEU A 52 -13.92 31.35 3.72
CA LEU A 52 -14.14 31.31 2.27
C LEU A 52 -13.08 32.10 1.51
N ASN A 53 -12.60 33.21 2.09
CA ASN A 53 -11.65 34.10 1.45
C ASN A 53 -10.28 34.10 2.14
N ALA A 54 -9.97 33.02 2.91
CA ALA A 54 -8.67 32.89 3.54
C ALA A 54 -7.60 32.63 2.50
N THR A 55 -6.51 33.40 2.53
CA THR A 55 -5.30 33.10 1.73
C THR A 55 -4.56 31.95 2.39
N LEU A 56 -4.26 30.95 1.60
CA LEU A 56 -3.50 29.78 2.05
C LEU A 56 -2.09 29.82 1.46
N PRO A 57 -1.09 29.26 2.18
CA PRO A 57 0.25 29.11 1.65
C PRO A 57 0.24 28.21 0.41
N GLU A 58 1.14 28.48 -0.52
CA GLU A 58 1.29 27.64 -1.70
C GLU A 58 1.67 26.20 -1.29
N HIS A 59 0.97 25.25 -1.86
CA HIS A 59 1.18 23.84 -1.54
C HIS A 59 1.34 23.02 -2.84
N HIS A 60 2.57 22.59 -3.08
CA HIS A 60 2.87 21.64 -4.14
C HIS A 60 2.74 20.21 -3.58
N GLU A 61 1.85 19.41 -4.16
CA GLU A 61 1.80 17.97 -3.86
C GLU A 61 3.13 17.37 -4.30
N LYS A 62 3.87 16.77 -3.35
CA LYS A 62 5.09 16.02 -3.67
C LYS A 62 4.72 14.85 -4.56
N GLU A 63 5.36 14.75 -5.73
CA GLU A 63 5.18 13.59 -6.59
C GLU A 63 5.59 12.33 -5.83
N ARG A 64 4.79 11.29 -5.96
CA ARG A 64 5.05 10.03 -5.30
C ARG A 64 5.98 9.19 -6.15
N VAL A 65 6.98 8.62 -5.52
CA VAL A 65 7.89 7.70 -6.20
C VAL A 65 7.11 6.46 -6.63
N ILE A 66 7.22 6.13 -7.91
CA ILE A 66 6.77 4.90 -8.52
C ILE A 66 8.04 4.13 -8.91
N LEU A 67 8.14 2.91 -8.42
CA LEU A 67 9.29 2.05 -8.68
C LEU A 67 9.21 1.48 -10.09
N GLU A 68 10.33 1.50 -10.81
CA GLU A 68 10.45 0.80 -12.09
C GLU A 68 10.37 -0.73 -11.86
N PRO A 69 9.94 -1.52 -12.86
CA PRO A 69 9.80 -2.97 -12.72
C PRO A 69 11.08 -3.66 -12.20
N GLU A 70 12.24 -3.25 -12.69
CA GLU A 70 13.55 -3.79 -12.30
C GLU A 70 13.86 -3.52 -10.82
N GLN A 71 13.46 -2.36 -10.29
CA GLN A 71 13.63 -2.01 -8.89
C GLN A 71 12.76 -2.91 -8.00
N ILE A 72 11.52 -3.21 -8.44
CA ILE A 72 10.63 -4.14 -7.72
C ILE A 72 11.25 -5.52 -7.66
N LEU A 73 11.77 -6.03 -8.80
CA LEU A 73 12.39 -7.34 -8.87
C LEU A 73 13.60 -7.44 -7.93
N LYS A 74 14.47 -6.44 -7.91
CA LYS A 74 15.61 -6.37 -6.98
C LYS A 74 15.15 -6.44 -5.51
N VAL A 75 14.10 -5.71 -5.14
CA VAL A 75 13.56 -5.73 -3.77
C VAL A 75 12.97 -7.09 -3.44
N LEU A 76 12.23 -7.72 -4.36
CA LEU A 76 11.66 -9.04 -4.16
C LEU A 76 12.74 -10.12 -4.04
N GLU A 77 13.78 -10.09 -4.87
CA GLU A 77 14.92 -10.99 -4.78
C GLU A 77 15.65 -10.84 -3.43
N PHE A 78 15.94 -9.60 -3.03
CA PHE A 78 16.62 -9.33 -1.78
C PHE A 78 15.84 -9.79 -0.55
N THR A 79 14.52 -9.71 -0.58
CA THR A 79 13.64 -10.05 0.54
C THR A 79 13.23 -11.53 0.58
N ASN A 80 13.42 -12.27 -0.50
CA ASN A 80 13.06 -13.69 -0.61
C ASN A 80 14.07 -14.56 0.15
N ARG A 81 13.96 -14.57 1.48
CA ARG A 81 14.84 -15.30 2.40
C ARG A 81 13.99 -16.09 3.40
N PRO A 82 13.47 -17.26 2.99
CA PRO A 82 12.57 -18.07 3.84
C PRO A 82 13.24 -18.60 5.12
N GLU A 83 14.56 -18.58 5.21
CA GLU A 83 15.31 -18.90 6.43
C GLU A 83 15.17 -17.83 7.53
N TYR A 84 14.75 -16.61 7.19
CA TYR A 84 14.57 -15.48 8.10
C TYR A 84 13.14 -14.96 8.06
N TYR A 85 12.36 -15.26 9.10
CA TYR A 85 10.94 -14.88 9.18
C TYR A 85 10.66 -13.40 8.87
N ASP A 86 11.47 -12.50 9.40
CA ASP A 86 11.27 -11.06 9.23
C ASP A 86 11.45 -10.58 7.77
N TYR A 87 12.45 -11.13 7.05
CA TYR A 87 12.63 -10.86 5.62
C TYR A 87 11.51 -11.46 4.78
N TYR A 88 11.14 -12.69 5.06
CA TYR A 88 10.10 -13.38 4.29
C TYR A 88 8.71 -12.81 4.56
N LEU A 89 8.46 -12.34 5.78
CA LEU A 89 7.25 -11.62 6.11
C LEU A 89 7.08 -10.35 5.29
N ILE A 90 8.14 -9.52 5.21
CA ILE A 90 8.09 -8.29 4.41
C ILE A 90 8.04 -8.59 2.91
N HIS A 91 8.69 -9.66 2.44
CA HIS A 91 8.55 -10.18 1.08
C HIS A 91 7.08 -10.46 0.73
N CYS A 92 6.38 -11.22 1.56
CA CYS A 92 4.95 -11.49 1.38
C CYS A 92 4.09 -10.21 1.43
N ALA A 93 4.40 -9.28 2.32
CA ALA A 93 3.69 -8.00 2.40
C ALA A 93 3.89 -7.16 1.13
N ILE A 94 5.09 -7.16 0.53
CA ILE A 94 5.39 -6.50 -0.74
C ILE A 94 4.63 -7.18 -1.88
N LEU A 95 4.65 -8.51 -1.96
CA LEU A 95 3.91 -9.28 -2.96
C LEU A 95 2.41 -9.00 -2.91
N ILE A 96 1.80 -8.95 -1.71
CA ILE A 96 0.39 -8.57 -1.54
C ILE A 96 0.16 -7.13 -1.99
N ALA A 97 1.03 -6.18 -1.63
CA ALA A 97 0.89 -4.78 -2.01
C ALA A 97 0.89 -4.59 -3.52
N ILE A 98 1.82 -5.25 -4.22
CA ILE A 98 1.97 -5.18 -5.68
C ILE A 98 0.90 -6.02 -6.38
N GLY A 99 0.70 -7.28 -5.96
CA GLY A 99 -0.26 -8.19 -6.61
C GLY A 99 -1.72 -7.75 -6.45
N CYS A 100 -2.09 -7.23 -5.27
CA CYS A 100 -3.48 -6.89 -4.95
C CYS A 100 -3.79 -5.39 -4.95
N THR A 101 -2.82 -4.51 -5.10
CA THR A 101 -3.00 -3.04 -5.10
C THR A 101 -3.69 -2.51 -3.82
N VAL A 102 -3.34 -3.04 -2.66
CA VAL A 102 -4.01 -2.80 -1.38
C VAL A 102 -3.26 -1.81 -0.48
N ARG A 103 -3.95 -1.30 0.55
CA ARG A 103 -3.36 -0.40 1.54
C ARG A 103 -2.62 -1.19 2.62
N GLY A 104 -1.58 -0.61 3.23
CA GLY A 104 -0.83 -1.25 4.31
C GLY A 104 -1.69 -1.69 5.50
N GLY A 105 -2.75 -0.94 5.83
CA GLY A 105 -3.70 -1.35 6.87
C GLY A 105 -4.55 -2.56 6.50
N GLU A 106 -4.90 -2.72 5.21
CA GLU A 106 -5.59 -3.91 4.69
C GLU A 106 -4.67 -5.13 4.73
N ILE A 107 -3.38 -4.96 4.41
CA ILE A 107 -2.36 -6.01 4.52
C ILE A 107 -2.21 -6.48 5.97
N GLY A 108 -2.03 -5.55 6.92
CA GLY A 108 -1.90 -5.88 8.34
C GLY A 108 -3.18 -6.48 8.94
N GLY A 109 -4.36 -6.18 8.38
CA GLY A 109 -5.64 -6.72 8.80
C GLY A 109 -6.07 -8.01 8.09
N LEU A 110 -5.30 -8.49 7.11
CA LEU A 110 -5.61 -9.71 6.37
C LEU A 110 -5.51 -10.93 7.28
N GLN A 111 -6.54 -11.78 7.25
CA GLN A 111 -6.59 -13.03 7.99
C GLN A 111 -6.62 -14.23 7.03
N TRP A 112 -6.11 -15.38 7.48
CA TRP A 112 -5.98 -16.59 6.66
C TRP A 112 -7.33 -17.10 6.10
N ASP A 113 -8.43 -16.95 6.86
CA ASP A 113 -9.77 -17.33 6.43
C ASP A 113 -10.35 -16.46 5.29
N LYS A 114 -9.66 -15.37 4.93
CA LYS A 114 -10.03 -14.47 3.83
C LYS A 114 -9.32 -14.81 2.52
N ILE A 115 -8.47 -15.82 2.50
CA ILE A 115 -7.70 -16.26 1.35
C ILE A 115 -8.31 -17.55 0.82
N ASN A 116 -8.82 -17.52 -0.40
CA ASN A 116 -9.25 -18.71 -1.10
C ASN A 116 -8.16 -19.13 -2.09
N PHE A 117 -7.38 -20.12 -1.72
CA PHE A 117 -6.26 -20.63 -2.53
C PHE A 117 -6.71 -21.33 -3.81
N GLU A 118 -7.87 -22.02 -3.78
CA GLU A 118 -8.41 -22.73 -4.95
C GLU A 118 -8.91 -21.77 -6.03
N LYS A 119 -9.64 -20.72 -5.60
CA LYS A 119 -10.19 -19.69 -6.51
C LYS A 119 -9.21 -18.57 -6.81
N GLN A 120 -8.04 -18.55 -6.17
CA GLN A 120 -7.04 -17.49 -6.27
C GLN A 120 -7.62 -16.09 -5.94
N ILE A 121 -8.43 -16.00 -4.87
CA ILE A 121 -9.10 -14.77 -4.46
C ILE A 121 -8.76 -14.45 -3.02
N ILE A 122 -8.47 -13.17 -2.76
CA ILE A 122 -8.42 -12.60 -1.41
C ILE A 122 -9.60 -11.65 -1.21
N HIS A 123 -10.32 -11.83 -0.11
CA HIS A 123 -11.41 -10.95 0.31
C HIS A 123 -10.90 -9.89 1.29
N PHE A 124 -10.86 -8.63 0.85
CA PHE A 124 -10.47 -7.50 1.69
C PHE A 124 -11.73 -6.81 2.25
N ASP A 125 -12.05 -7.06 3.51
CA ASP A 125 -13.22 -6.51 4.23
C ASP A 125 -12.82 -5.81 5.54
N ARG A 126 -11.53 -5.77 5.87
CA ARG A 126 -11.02 -5.23 7.13
C ARG A 126 -9.64 -4.62 7.00
N ALA A 127 -9.30 -3.78 7.97
CA ALA A 127 -7.99 -3.17 8.08
C ALA A 127 -7.59 -3.03 9.53
N ILE A 128 -6.28 -3.08 9.78
CA ILE A 128 -5.72 -2.73 11.08
C ILE A 128 -5.53 -1.22 11.16
N ASP A 129 -5.85 -0.67 12.32
CA ASP A 129 -5.69 0.76 12.59
C ASP A 129 -5.36 1.02 14.06
N ARG A 130 -4.82 2.21 14.35
CA ARG A 130 -4.58 2.70 15.69
C ARG A 130 -5.60 3.76 16.05
N VAL A 131 -6.40 3.50 17.06
CA VAL A 131 -7.51 4.37 17.46
C VAL A 131 -7.28 4.91 18.86
N SER A 132 -7.62 6.19 19.08
CA SER A 132 -7.66 6.76 20.43
C SER A 132 -8.73 6.06 21.25
N LYS A 133 -8.40 5.66 22.48
CA LYS A 133 -9.34 5.04 23.41
C LYS A 133 -10.57 5.92 23.69
N LYS A 134 -10.42 7.24 23.64
CA LYS A 134 -11.54 8.19 23.80
C LYS A 134 -12.58 8.11 22.68
N ASN A 135 -12.18 7.63 21.49
CA ASN A 135 -13.02 7.61 20.30
C ASN A 135 -13.58 6.21 19.97
N MET A 136 -13.27 5.20 20.78
CA MET A 136 -13.60 3.80 20.46
C MET A 136 -15.11 3.52 20.47
N ASP A 137 -15.87 4.28 21.21
CA ASP A 137 -17.33 4.10 21.34
C ASP A 137 -18.12 5.00 20.38
N MET A 138 -17.41 5.69 19.46
CA MET A 138 -18.10 6.47 18.43
C MET A 138 -18.86 5.59 17.44
N PRO A 139 -20.13 5.93 17.05
CA PRO A 139 -21.00 5.06 16.27
C PRO A 139 -20.51 4.65 14.89
N LYS A 140 -19.43 5.21 14.37
CA LYS A 140 -18.90 4.95 13.01
C LYS A 140 -17.56 4.24 12.98
N MET A 141 -17.11 3.68 14.11
CA MET A 141 -15.77 3.10 14.17
C MET A 141 -15.71 1.67 13.62
N ASN A 142 -16.83 0.94 13.55
CA ASN A 142 -16.95 -0.42 12.99
C ASN A 142 -15.82 -1.36 13.45
N ILE A 143 -15.49 -1.34 14.77
CA ILE A 143 -14.42 -2.14 15.35
C ILE A 143 -14.89 -3.60 15.45
N LEU A 144 -14.16 -4.50 14.80
CA LEU A 144 -14.38 -5.95 14.83
C LEU A 144 -13.65 -6.61 16.00
N PHE A 145 -12.42 -6.16 16.27
CA PHE A 145 -11.58 -6.72 17.33
C PHE A 145 -10.65 -5.67 17.91
N LYS A 146 -10.39 -5.75 19.22
CA LYS A 146 -9.48 -4.88 19.98
C LYS A 146 -8.27 -5.70 20.42
N PHE A 147 -7.09 -5.43 19.87
CA PHE A 147 -5.89 -6.15 20.26
C PHE A 147 -5.40 -5.68 21.64
N PRO A 148 -5.01 -6.60 22.54
CA PRO A 148 -4.49 -6.23 23.84
C PRO A 148 -3.25 -5.34 23.76
N ASN A 149 -3.23 -4.27 24.55
CA ASN A 149 -2.06 -3.42 24.65
C ASN A 149 -0.93 -4.09 25.43
N LEU A 150 0.31 -3.94 24.98
CA LEU A 150 1.51 -4.40 25.68
C LEU A 150 1.74 -3.66 27.00
N TYR A 151 1.46 -2.36 26.97
CA TYR A 151 1.78 -1.48 28.09
C TYR A 151 0.50 -0.86 28.65
N PRO A 152 0.32 -0.89 29.97
CA PRO A 152 -0.78 -0.17 30.62
C PRO A 152 -0.61 1.35 30.41
N GLY A 153 -1.72 2.09 30.44
CA GLY A 153 -1.69 3.56 30.35
C GLY A 153 -1.60 4.15 28.93
N THR A 154 -1.49 3.34 27.89
CA THR A 154 -1.49 3.86 26.51
C THR A 154 -2.82 4.54 26.16
N LYS A 155 -2.75 5.72 25.52
CA LYS A 155 -3.92 6.49 25.08
C LYS A 155 -4.59 5.95 23.80
N THR A 156 -3.92 5.03 23.10
CA THR A 156 -4.39 4.42 21.86
C THR A 156 -4.43 2.92 21.98
N MET A 157 -5.17 2.29 21.08
CA MET A 157 -5.29 0.83 20.94
C MET A 157 -5.24 0.44 19.46
N ILE A 158 -4.61 -0.69 19.19
CA ILE A 158 -4.65 -1.32 17.87
C ILE A 158 -5.97 -2.07 17.74
N VAL A 159 -6.66 -1.87 16.64
CA VAL A 159 -7.95 -2.48 16.37
C VAL A 159 -7.99 -3.06 14.96
N LEU A 160 -8.77 -4.13 14.79
CA LEU A 160 -9.23 -4.59 13.50
C LEU A 160 -10.59 -3.95 13.26
N LYS A 161 -10.77 -3.28 12.14
CA LYS A 161 -12.02 -2.58 11.81
C LYS A 161 -12.45 -2.82 10.37
N GLN A 162 -13.75 -2.71 10.12
CA GLN A 162 -14.26 -2.63 8.76
C GLN A 162 -13.94 -1.26 8.13
N PRO A 163 -13.80 -1.20 6.81
CA PRO A 163 -13.74 0.06 6.08
C PRO A 163 -14.99 0.94 6.33
N LYS A 164 -14.83 2.25 6.15
CA LYS A 164 -15.93 3.20 6.35
C LYS A 164 -16.98 3.17 5.24
N SER A 165 -16.64 2.66 4.06
CA SER A 165 -17.52 2.56 2.89
C SER A 165 -17.47 1.15 2.33
N ASP A 166 -18.60 0.66 1.86
CA ASP A 166 -18.74 -0.69 1.27
C ASP A 166 -17.94 -0.81 -0.04
N ASP A 167 -17.69 0.29 -0.75
CA ASP A 167 -16.87 0.33 -1.97
C ASP A 167 -15.43 -0.18 -1.77
N THR A 168 -14.95 -0.19 -0.53
CA THR A 168 -13.61 -0.70 -0.20
C THR A 168 -13.60 -2.19 0.13
N ILE A 169 -14.76 -2.79 0.37
CA ILE A 169 -14.91 -4.24 0.56
C ILE A 169 -14.94 -4.89 -0.82
N ARG A 170 -13.99 -5.78 -1.07
CA ARG A 170 -13.84 -6.35 -2.41
C ARG A 170 -13.13 -7.69 -2.40
N ASN A 171 -13.41 -8.47 -3.44
CA ASN A 171 -12.61 -9.61 -3.84
C ASN A 171 -11.54 -9.15 -4.84
N VAL A 172 -10.33 -9.65 -4.68
CA VAL A 172 -9.21 -9.36 -5.57
C VAL A 172 -8.65 -10.68 -6.07
N ASP A 173 -8.54 -10.82 -7.39
CA ASP A 173 -7.84 -11.92 -8.02
C ASP A 173 -6.35 -11.80 -7.74
N VAL A 174 -5.73 -12.91 -7.35
CA VAL A 174 -4.37 -12.93 -6.81
C VAL A 174 -3.47 -13.77 -7.70
N PRO A 175 -2.30 -13.25 -8.10
CA PRO A 175 -1.31 -14.05 -8.82
C PRO A 175 -0.90 -15.30 -8.03
N GLN A 176 -0.70 -16.41 -8.73
CA GLN A 176 -0.30 -17.68 -8.10
C GLN A 176 1.00 -17.56 -7.30
N SER A 177 1.95 -16.73 -7.77
CA SER A 177 3.21 -16.46 -7.08
C SER A 177 3.01 -15.88 -5.67
N VAL A 178 2.00 -15.01 -5.49
CA VAL A 178 1.65 -14.45 -4.18
C VAL A 178 1.10 -15.55 -3.28
N LEU A 179 0.24 -16.41 -3.79
CA LEU A 179 -0.36 -17.51 -3.01
C LEU A 179 0.70 -18.53 -2.60
N ASN A 180 1.64 -18.88 -3.48
CA ASN A 180 2.74 -19.78 -3.17
C ASN A 180 3.61 -19.21 -2.03
N ALA A 181 3.97 -17.93 -2.09
CA ALA A 181 4.72 -17.28 -1.02
C ALA A 181 3.93 -17.28 0.31
N LEU A 182 2.62 -17.10 0.26
CA LEU A 182 1.77 -17.14 1.44
C LEU A 182 1.68 -18.54 2.07
N LEU A 183 1.72 -19.61 1.28
CA LEU A 183 1.78 -20.97 1.81
C LEU A 183 3.05 -21.19 2.62
N VAL A 184 4.22 -20.80 2.10
CA VAL A 184 5.49 -20.88 2.83
C VAL A 184 5.43 -20.05 4.13
N LEU A 185 4.88 -18.82 4.06
CA LEU A 185 4.73 -17.99 5.26
C LEU A 185 3.83 -18.66 6.30
N LYS A 186 2.77 -19.36 5.86
CA LYS A 186 1.87 -20.10 6.75
C LYS A 186 2.60 -21.22 7.48
N GLU A 187 3.40 -22.00 6.77
CA GLU A 187 4.24 -23.06 7.36
C GLU A 187 5.21 -22.48 8.39
N MET A 188 5.85 -21.35 8.08
CA MET A 188 6.73 -20.67 9.04
C MET A 188 5.97 -20.23 10.30
N GLN A 189 4.77 -19.68 10.16
CA GLN A 189 3.93 -19.29 11.30
C GLN A 189 3.48 -20.53 12.12
N ASP A 190 3.09 -21.62 11.46
CA ASP A 190 2.68 -22.85 12.13
C ASP A 190 3.86 -23.47 12.91
N LYS A 191 5.09 -23.35 12.40
CA LYS A 191 6.30 -23.73 13.14
C LYS A 191 6.52 -22.85 14.38
N LEU A 192 6.44 -21.52 14.22
CA LEU A 192 6.56 -20.58 15.34
C LEU A 192 5.47 -20.80 16.41
N LYS A 193 4.23 -21.10 16.01
CA LYS A 193 3.14 -21.44 16.94
C LYS A 193 3.50 -22.68 17.79
N LYS A 194 4.08 -23.70 17.16
CA LYS A 194 4.51 -24.92 17.88
C LYS A 194 5.68 -24.66 18.82
N GLU A 195 6.65 -23.86 18.39
CA GLU A 195 7.86 -23.54 19.16
C GLU A 195 7.57 -22.66 20.38
N LEU A 196 6.75 -21.60 20.19
CA LEU A 196 6.43 -20.63 21.24
C LEU A 196 5.31 -21.09 22.18
N GLY A 197 4.47 -22.01 21.72
CA GLY A 197 3.31 -22.48 22.48
C GLY A 197 2.23 -21.40 22.68
N PRO A 198 1.13 -21.75 23.37
CA PRO A 198 -0.04 -20.87 23.52
C PRO A 198 0.23 -19.63 24.37
N ASP A 199 1.22 -19.66 25.25
CA ASP A 199 1.58 -18.48 26.07
C ASP A 199 2.55 -17.54 25.36
N GLY A 200 3.29 -18.03 24.36
CA GLY A 200 4.27 -17.23 23.61
C GLY A 200 3.75 -16.72 22.26
N TYR A 201 2.77 -17.40 21.66
CA TYR A 201 2.20 -17.03 20.36
C TYR A 201 0.74 -16.59 20.50
N MET A 202 0.44 -15.38 20.04
CA MET A 202 -0.92 -14.82 20.05
C MET A 202 -1.59 -15.07 18.71
N ASP A 203 -2.43 -16.10 18.63
CA ASP A 203 -3.10 -16.45 17.38
C ASP A 203 -4.35 -15.61 17.11
N TYR A 204 -4.19 -14.58 16.29
CA TYR A 204 -5.29 -13.75 15.78
C TYR A 204 -5.68 -14.09 14.34
N ASN A 205 -5.21 -15.21 13.82
CA ASN A 205 -5.41 -15.65 12.44
C ASN A 205 -4.88 -14.65 11.39
N LEU A 206 -3.95 -13.77 11.73
CA LEU A 206 -3.38 -12.76 10.84
C LEU A 206 -2.38 -13.38 9.88
N THR A 207 -2.48 -13.02 8.60
CA THR A 207 -1.53 -13.45 7.57
C THR A 207 -0.20 -12.73 7.71
N ILE A 208 -0.22 -11.42 7.93
CA ILE A 208 0.98 -10.60 8.14
C ILE A 208 1.04 -10.17 9.61
N CYS A 209 1.86 -10.88 10.39
CA CYS A 209 1.99 -10.65 11.82
C CYS A 209 3.45 -10.79 12.28
N GLN A 210 3.77 -10.32 13.48
CA GLN A 210 5.07 -10.52 14.10
C GLN A 210 5.32 -12.02 14.39
N ALA A 211 6.56 -12.41 14.61
CA ALA A 211 6.93 -13.82 14.90
C ALA A 211 6.18 -14.43 16.10
N ASN A 212 5.66 -13.63 17.00
CA ASN A 212 4.81 -14.03 18.13
C ASN A 212 3.30 -13.88 17.86
N GLY A 213 2.88 -13.72 16.61
CA GLY A 213 1.49 -13.60 16.20
C GLY A 213 0.85 -12.22 16.41
N ARG A 214 1.58 -11.25 16.96
CA ARG A 214 1.04 -9.89 17.20
C ARG A 214 0.84 -9.12 15.90
N PRO A 215 -0.15 -8.20 15.87
CA PRO A 215 -0.42 -7.40 14.70
C PRO A 215 0.77 -6.51 14.30
N ILE A 216 0.94 -6.30 13.01
CA ILE A 216 1.90 -5.36 12.42
C ILE A 216 1.14 -4.16 11.86
N MET A 217 1.51 -2.97 12.32
CA MET A 217 0.97 -1.70 11.82
C MET A 217 1.70 -1.25 10.55
N THR A 218 1.03 -0.43 9.74
CA THR A 218 1.61 0.14 8.51
C THR A 218 2.94 0.87 8.76
N GLU A 219 3.08 1.54 9.92
CA GLU A 219 4.32 2.23 10.30
C GLU A 219 5.48 1.25 10.47
N HIS A 220 5.24 0.06 11.01
CA HIS A 220 6.26 -0.98 11.14
C HIS A 220 6.64 -1.56 9.77
N LEU A 221 5.65 -1.83 8.90
CA LEU A 221 5.92 -2.24 7.52
C LEU A 221 6.76 -1.19 6.79
N ASN A 222 6.41 0.08 6.93
CA ASN A 222 7.16 1.17 6.30
C ASN A 222 8.59 1.29 6.86
N LYS A 223 8.75 1.18 8.18
CA LYS A 223 10.07 1.22 8.82
C LYS A 223 10.94 0.08 8.31
N ARG A 224 10.43 -1.16 8.36
CA ARG A 224 11.20 -2.34 7.92
C ARG A 224 11.53 -2.29 6.43
N PHE A 225 10.60 -1.80 5.61
CA PHE A 225 10.83 -1.61 4.18
C PHE A 225 11.97 -0.60 3.90
N LYS A 226 12.00 0.51 4.63
CA LYS A 226 13.11 1.49 4.53
C LYS A 226 14.45 0.94 4.99
N GLU A 227 14.47 0.14 6.06
CA GLU A 227 15.67 -0.57 6.52
C GLU A 227 16.19 -1.50 5.42
N ILE A 228 15.32 -2.27 4.77
CA ILE A 228 15.68 -3.16 3.65
C ILE A 228 16.25 -2.36 2.48
N LEU A 229 15.62 -1.26 2.06
CA LEU A 229 16.14 -0.40 1.00
C LEU A 229 17.53 0.17 1.36
N THR A 230 17.75 0.50 2.62
CA THR A 230 19.05 0.95 3.12
C THR A 230 20.08 -0.18 3.10
N GLU A 231 19.70 -1.40 3.50
CA GLU A 231 20.57 -2.59 3.45
C GLU A 231 20.95 -2.98 2.02
N MET A 232 20.01 -2.81 1.06
CA MET A 232 20.27 -3.04 -0.37
C MET A 232 21.31 -2.08 -0.94
N ASN A 233 21.36 -0.86 -0.41
CA ASN A 233 22.31 0.19 -0.84
C ASN A 233 22.32 0.39 -2.36
N ASP A 234 21.15 0.35 -3.01
CA ASP A 234 21.00 0.56 -4.45
C ASP A 234 20.99 2.07 -4.73
N PRO A 235 21.88 2.60 -5.58
CA PRO A 235 21.98 4.04 -5.85
C PRO A 235 20.74 4.63 -6.51
N ASP A 236 19.92 3.79 -7.17
CA ASP A 236 18.70 4.20 -7.88
C ASP A 236 17.47 4.20 -6.97
N MET A 237 17.61 3.80 -5.70
CA MET A 237 16.51 3.69 -4.74
C MET A 237 16.81 4.46 -3.45
N ASP A 238 16.32 5.71 -3.35
CA ASP A 238 16.46 6.50 -2.11
C ASP A 238 15.46 6.04 -1.03
N PRO A 239 15.94 5.46 0.10
CA PRO A 239 15.07 5.02 1.20
C PRO A 239 14.29 6.16 1.87
N GLN A 240 14.70 7.43 1.70
CA GLN A 240 13.99 8.58 2.27
C GLN A 240 12.72 8.91 1.45
N GLU A 241 12.79 8.76 0.14
CA GLU A 241 11.72 9.09 -0.79
C GLU A 241 10.73 7.93 -0.97
N ILE A 242 11.23 6.68 -0.97
CA ILE A 242 10.43 5.47 -1.18
C ILE A 242 9.80 5.03 0.15
N VAL A 243 8.48 4.89 0.16
CA VAL A 243 7.71 4.43 1.31
C VAL A 243 6.92 3.17 0.94
N PHE A 244 6.52 2.37 1.93
CA PHE A 244 5.76 1.13 1.66
C PHE A 244 4.48 1.40 0.84
N HIS A 245 3.83 2.56 1.02
CA HIS A 245 2.67 2.95 0.23
C HIS A 245 3.00 3.23 -1.26
N SER A 246 4.27 3.48 -1.61
CA SER A 246 4.72 3.60 -3.00
C SER A 246 4.45 2.33 -3.80
N LEU A 247 4.51 1.14 -3.15
CA LEU A 247 4.20 -0.15 -3.77
C LEU A 247 2.78 -0.20 -4.33
N ARG A 248 1.81 0.36 -3.62
CA ARG A 248 0.42 0.46 -4.11
C ARG A 248 0.31 1.40 -5.31
N HIS A 249 1.06 2.50 -5.32
CA HIS A 249 1.11 3.40 -6.47
C HIS A 249 1.75 2.72 -7.67
N THR A 250 2.87 2.04 -7.46
CA THR A 250 3.55 1.25 -8.48
C THR A 250 2.63 0.16 -9.04
N SER A 251 1.97 -0.62 -8.17
CA SER A 251 0.99 -1.64 -8.59
C SER A 251 -0.11 -1.07 -9.50
N ALA A 252 -0.69 0.07 -9.13
CA ALA A 252 -1.74 0.70 -9.92
C ALA A 252 -1.23 1.15 -11.29
N THR A 253 -0.05 1.77 -11.35
CA THR A 253 0.57 2.22 -12.60
C THR A 253 0.93 1.03 -13.49
N THR A 254 1.53 -0.02 -12.92
CA THR A 254 1.88 -1.25 -13.65
C THR A 254 0.64 -1.94 -14.21
N LYS A 255 -0.44 -2.07 -13.42
CA LYS A 255 -1.69 -2.66 -13.90
C LYS A 255 -2.38 -1.83 -14.97
N LEU A 256 -2.35 -0.49 -14.87
CA LEU A 256 -2.86 0.38 -15.92
C LEU A 256 -2.10 0.17 -17.24
N LEU A 257 -0.79 0.04 -17.16
CA LEU A 257 0.04 -0.22 -18.31
C LEU A 257 -0.28 -1.59 -18.92
N MET A 258 -0.29 -2.66 -18.11
CA MET A 258 -0.56 -4.03 -18.55
C MET A 258 -1.96 -4.19 -19.16
N SER A 259 -2.95 -3.43 -18.67
CA SER A 259 -4.33 -3.46 -19.16
C SER A 259 -4.59 -2.53 -20.35
N GLY A 260 -3.58 -1.87 -20.91
CA GLY A 260 -3.76 -0.90 -21.97
C GLY A 260 -4.60 0.32 -21.55
N GLY A 261 -4.60 0.65 -20.25
CA GLY A 261 -5.33 1.81 -19.72
C GLY A 261 -6.75 1.48 -19.22
N ASP A 262 -7.05 0.23 -18.87
CA ASP A 262 -8.34 -0.11 -18.23
C ASP A 262 -8.40 0.38 -16.79
N TYR A 263 -8.76 1.66 -16.64
CA TYR A 263 -8.93 2.31 -15.33
C TYR A 263 -10.01 1.64 -14.46
N ASN A 264 -11.04 1.04 -15.07
CA ASN A 264 -12.15 0.44 -14.31
C ASN A 264 -11.69 -0.82 -13.56
N SER A 265 -10.99 -1.72 -14.24
CA SER A 265 -10.43 -2.93 -13.60
C SER A 265 -9.43 -2.58 -12.50
N VAL A 266 -8.55 -1.60 -12.73
CA VAL A 266 -7.58 -1.16 -11.72
C VAL A 266 -8.27 -0.48 -10.54
N MET A 267 -9.33 0.32 -10.80
CA MET A 267 -10.14 0.96 -9.76
C MET A 267 -10.79 -0.07 -8.84
N GLN A 268 -11.40 -1.10 -9.41
CA GLN A 268 -12.03 -2.18 -8.66
C GLN A 268 -11.00 -2.96 -7.82
N ALA A 269 -9.90 -3.39 -8.42
CA ALA A 269 -8.85 -4.12 -7.72
C ALA A 269 -8.27 -3.33 -6.54
N GLY A 270 -8.07 -2.03 -6.70
CA GLY A 270 -7.54 -1.16 -5.65
C GLY A 270 -8.57 -0.64 -4.65
N GLY A 271 -9.89 -0.77 -4.90
CA GLY A 271 -10.94 -0.20 -4.06
C GLY A 271 -10.91 1.34 -4.04
N TRP A 272 -10.84 1.96 -5.23
CA TRP A 272 -11.07 3.39 -5.41
C TRP A 272 -12.51 3.61 -5.80
N SER A 273 -13.18 4.54 -5.10
CA SER A 273 -14.57 4.91 -5.37
C SER A 273 -14.75 5.95 -6.48
N ASN A 274 -13.63 6.53 -6.95
CA ASN A 274 -13.67 7.62 -7.92
C ASN A 274 -12.56 7.47 -8.97
N LEU A 275 -13.00 7.38 -10.24
CA LEU A 275 -12.13 7.31 -11.41
C LEU A 275 -11.24 8.56 -11.55
N GLU A 276 -11.77 9.75 -11.27
CA GLU A 276 -11.02 11.01 -11.33
C GLU A 276 -9.79 10.98 -10.41
N MET A 277 -9.94 10.41 -9.21
CA MET A 277 -8.82 10.27 -8.28
C MET A 277 -7.74 9.34 -8.83
N LEU A 278 -8.13 8.25 -9.49
CA LEU A 278 -7.21 7.31 -10.12
C LEU A 278 -6.49 7.97 -11.30
N THR A 279 -7.22 8.59 -12.21
CA THR A 279 -6.69 9.27 -13.40
C THR A 279 -5.77 10.43 -13.02
N ARG A 280 -6.16 11.26 -12.06
CA ARG A 280 -5.36 12.39 -11.59
C ARG A 280 -4.03 11.93 -10.99
N ARG A 281 -4.02 10.79 -10.28
CA ARG A 281 -2.83 10.28 -9.59
C ARG A 281 -1.91 9.46 -10.48
N TYR A 282 -2.46 8.66 -11.39
CA TYR A 282 -1.71 7.65 -12.15
C TYR A 282 -1.67 7.94 -13.64
N GLY A 283 -2.62 8.70 -14.19
CA GLY A 283 -2.69 9.00 -15.62
C GLY A 283 -1.57 9.91 -16.15
N LYS A 284 -0.77 10.50 -15.26
CA LYS A 284 0.37 11.36 -15.64
C LYS A 284 1.71 10.63 -15.63
N HIS A 285 1.77 9.46 -15.01
CA HIS A 285 3.02 8.71 -14.91
C HIS A 285 3.13 7.71 -16.06
N SER A 286 4.32 7.64 -16.65
CA SER A 286 4.71 6.58 -17.58
C SER A 286 6.11 6.10 -17.22
N PHE A 287 6.35 4.79 -17.30
CA PHE A 287 7.68 4.24 -17.11
C PHE A 287 8.66 4.74 -18.17
N ALA A 288 9.95 4.78 -17.86
CA ALA A 288 10.98 5.24 -18.79
C ALA A 288 10.96 4.40 -20.07
N SER A 289 10.88 3.09 -19.95
CA SER A 289 10.80 2.14 -21.06
C SER A 289 9.62 2.40 -22.02
N GLU A 290 8.47 2.84 -21.49
CA GLU A 290 7.30 3.17 -22.33
C GLU A 290 7.47 4.49 -23.08
N ARG A 291 8.12 5.48 -22.46
CA ARG A 291 8.45 6.74 -23.13
C ARG A 291 9.43 6.51 -24.28
N GLU A 292 10.44 5.65 -24.08
CA GLU A 292 11.39 5.25 -25.12
C GLU A 292 10.72 4.51 -26.27
N LYS A 293 9.83 3.56 -25.98
CA LYS A 293 9.02 2.86 -27.00
C LYS A 293 8.16 3.85 -27.80
N LEU A 294 7.55 4.83 -27.13
CA LEU A 294 6.73 5.85 -27.80
C LEU A 294 7.60 6.74 -28.71
N ALA A 295 8.78 7.12 -28.24
CA ALA A 295 9.75 7.87 -29.06
C ALA A 295 10.17 7.07 -30.29
N GLY A 296 10.51 5.77 -30.15
CA GLY A 296 10.83 4.90 -31.27
C GLY A 296 9.69 4.75 -32.29
N LYS A 297 8.45 4.60 -31.81
CA LYS A 297 7.27 4.59 -32.70
C LYS A 297 7.10 5.94 -33.46
N MET A 298 7.45 7.05 -32.83
CA MET A 298 7.39 8.35 -33.49
C MET A 298 8.51 8.48 -34.54
N ASP A 299 9.71 7.96 -34.28
CA ASP A 299 10.79 7.92 -35.27
C ASP A 299 10.36 7.08 -36.49
N ASP A 300 9.78 5.89 -36.28
CA ASP A 300 9.26 5.05 -37.38
C ASP A 300 8.19 5.76 -38.19
N PHE A 301 7.30 6.54 -37.54
CA PHE A 301 6.30 7.34 -38.22
C PHE A 301 6.95 8.46 -39.05
N LEU A 302 7.92 9.18 -38.49
CA LEU A 302 8.62 10.25 -39.18
C LEU A 302 9.48 9.74 -40.36
N ASP A 303 9.99 8.51 -40.26
CA ASP A 303 10.70 7.81 -41.33
C ASP A 303 9.77 7.27 -42.44
N GLY A 304 8.46 7.50 -42.34
CA GLY A 304 7.47 7.07 -43.33
C GLY A 304 7.15 5.56 -43.33
N LYS A 305 7.52 4.85 -42.24
CA LYS A 305 7.21 3.40 -42.05
C LYS A 305 5.74 3.15 -41.70
N GLY A 306 4.94 4.21 -41.60
CA GLY A 306 3.52 4.16 -41.23
C GLY A 306 3.30 4.03 -39.72
N ILE A 307 2.09 4.41 -39.29
CA ILE A 307 1.63 4.07 -37.93
C ILE A 307 1.29 2.58 -38.00
N SER A 308 2.15 1.72 -37.47
CA SER A 308 1.73 0.35 -37.19
C SER A 308 0.57 0.46 -36.21
N GLU A 309 -0.64 0.07 -36.64
CA GLU A 309 -1.74 -0.15 -35.72
C GLU A 309 -1.20 -0.99 -34.55
N PRO A 310 -1.65 -0.74 -33.30
CA PRO A 310 -1.32 -1.64 -32.23
C PRO A 310 -1.77 -3.03 -32.70
N GLN A 311 -0.81 -3.83 -33.16
CA GLN A 311 -1.07 -5.23 -33.31
C GLN A 311 -1.57 -5.66 -31.94
N LYS A 312 -2.78 -6.19 -31.89
CA LYS A 312 -3.25 -7.01 -30.79
C LYS A 312 -2.30 -8.21 -30.70
N ASN A 313 -1.11 -7.94 -30.25
CA ASN A 313 -0.18 -8.95 -29.79
C ASN A 313 -0.48 -9.19 -28.32
N ASP A 314 -1.66 -9.81 -28.07
CA ASP A 314 -1.99 -10.48 -26.82
C ASP A 314 -0.91 -11.52 -26.40
N LYS A 315 0.16 -11.68 -27.19
CA LYS A 315 1.22 -12.66 -26.92
C LYS A 315 2.57 -12.06 -26.51
N ASP A 316 2.93 -10.84 -26.92
CA ASP A 316 4.27 -10.31 -26.66
C ASP A 316 4.31 -9.41 -25.41
N GLU A 317 3.19 -8.76 -25.05
CA GLU A 317 3.08 -8.04 -23.78
C GLU A 317 2.79 -8.98 -22.60
N ALA A 318 2.03 -10.05 -22.82
CA ALA A 318 1.99 -11.19 -21.92
C ALA A 318 3.40 -11.78 -21.72
N ASN A 319 4.23 -11.82 -22.74
CA ASN A 319 5.59 -12.33 -22.66
C ASN A 319 6.54 -11.48 -21.82
N SER A 320 6.40 -10.15 -21.71
CA SER A 320 7.28 -9.38 -20.82
C SER A 320 6.85 -9.52 -19.37
N ALA A 321 5.56 -9.52 -19.07
CA ALA A 321 5.03 -9.81 -17.74
C ALA A 321 5.18 -11.30 -17.38
N GLU A 322 4.96 -12.22 -18.34
CA GLU A 322 5.26 -13.65 -18.19
C GLU A 322 6.76 -13.92 -18.10
N GLN A 323 7.61 -13.20 -18.81
CA GLN A 323 9.08 -13.32 -18.65
C GLN A 323 9.55 -12.82 -17.30
N VAL A 324 8.99 -11.73 -16.78
CA VAL A 324 9.22 -11.25 -15.42
C VAL A 324 8.68 -12.27 -14.40
N LEU A 325 7.49 -12.81 -14.61
CA LEU A 325 6.93 -13.90 -13.80
C LEU A 325 7.72 -15.22 -13.95
N GLN A 326 8.13 -15.58 -15.16
CA GLN A 326 8.97 -16.77 -15.41
C GLN A 326 10.38 -16.62 -14.89
N GLN A 327 10.91 -15.41 -14.82
CA GLN A 327 12.19 -15.13 -14.19
C GLN A 327 12.10 -15.21 -12.65
N LEU A 328 10.98 -14.74 -12.06
CA LEU A 328 10.62 -14.98 -10.67
C LEU A 328 10.44 -16.48 -10.35
N MET A 329 9.85 -17.24 -11.27
CA MET A 329 9.70 -18.69 -11.15
C MET A 329 11.02 -19.45 -11.37
N LYS A 330 11.93 -18.95 -12.21
CA LYS A 330 13.26 -19.54 -12.43
C LYS A 330 14.24 -19.28 -11.30
N SER A 331 14.10 -18.18 -10.59
CA SER A 331 14.95 -17.90 -9.40
C SER A 331 14.58 -18.73 -8.16
N ASN A 332 13.50 -19.54 -8.23
CA ASN A 332 13.06 -20.43 -7.15
C ASN A 332 12.78 -21.86 -7.63
N PRO A 333 13.73 -22.56 -8.28
CA PRO A 333 13.48 -23.92 -8.82
C PRO A 333 13.25 -24.98 -7.73
N GLU A 334 13.68 -24.75 -6.50
CA GLU A 334 13.54 -25.71 -5.40
C GLU A 334 12.10 -25.81 -4.89
N LEU A 335 11.33 -24.73 -4.96
CA LEU A 335 9.91 -24.72 -4.59
C LEU A 335 9.03 -25.55 -5.56
N LEU A 336 9.45 -25.70 -6.82
CA LEU A 336 8.75 -26.54 -7.81
C LEU A 336 9.00 -28.05 -7.65
N ILE A 337 10.13 -28.42 -7.06
CA ILE A 337 10.51 -29.86 -6.92
C ILE A 337 9.83 -30.48 -5.71
N GLU A 338 9.58 -29.75 -4.65
CA GLU A 338 8.87 -30.23 -3.47
C GLU A 338 7.36 -30.41 -3.72
N PHE A 339 6.74 -29.53 -4.50
CA PHE A 339 5.33 -29.66 -4.89
C PHE A 339 5.03 -30.78 -5.88
N ALA A 340 6.01 -31.21 -6.67
CA ALA A 340 5.84 -32.35 -7.59
C ALA A 340 5.96 -33.72 -6.88
N ARG A 341 6.29 -33.75 -5.59
CA ARG A 341 6.49 -34.96 -4.78
C ARG A 341 5.46 -35.17 -3.67
N SER A 342 4.53 -34.20 -3.47
CA SER A 342 3.36 -34.31 -2.60
C SER A 342 2.08 -34.52 -3.41
#